data_278585e8028667f0cd97cbe597432e56
#
_entry.id   278585e8028667f0cd97cbe597432e56
#
_cell.length_a   1.000
_cell.length_b   1.000
_cell.length_c   1.000
_cell.angle_alpha   90.00
_cell.angle_beta   90.00
_cell.angle_gamma   90.00
#
_symmetry.space_group_name_H-M   'P 1'
#
loop_
_entity.id
_entity.type
_entity.pdbx_description
1 polymer ?
#
loop_
_entity_poly.entity_id
_entity_poly.type
_entity_poly.pdbx_seq_one_letter_code
_entity_poly.pdbx_strand_id
1 'polypeptide(L)'
;MTRHQTILIIKYATAFSLLVGIVSCGNKSNETEYTPWGTPVENVAGEDTATHTGMLTLEEIVAQGELIMLTMSGPETYYDYHGHGMGLQFLLCEKFAESIGVKVRVELCTDTLQLKRRLEKGEGDIIAYNVTDSCGVKCGPGWTVAKENTTLAEKIKKWYKPAFIDETKKYQARLLENGGVIRHVYAPVLNREKGVISRWDGLFRKYAPHARLDWKLLAAQCYQESCFDPKAHSWAGACGLMQIMPSTAKQLGLPIERIYEPEQNSAAAARYMNQLMREFAYIPSQYDRLCFALASYNGGKLHVNDAMALAKKDGRNSNQWNIVGEYILKLAEPKYYTDPVVKYGYMRGSETFNYVNSIIRRWKDYGGRVPATARLGIYNGPATQPVIIDDRSPRPAKKKHKYQI
;
A
#
# COMPACT_ATOMS: atom_id res chain seq x y z
N MET A 1 4.56 55.73 -42.67
CA MET A 1 3.70 55.58 -41.47
C MET A 1 3.77 56.84 -40.67
N THR A 2 2.69 57.57 -40.57
CA THR A 2 2.65 58.89 -39.99
C THR A 2 2.47 58.82 -38.47
N ARG A 3 2.99 59.83 -37.77
CA ARG A 3 3.03 59.94 -36.32
C ARG A 3 1.66 59.78 -35.60
N HIS A 4 0.57 59.82 -36.36
CA HIS A 4 -0.80 59.62 -35.85
C HIS A 4 -1.21 58.15 -35.67
N GLN A 5 -0.60 57.23 -36.41
CA GLN A 5 -0.91 55.78 -36.28
C GLN A 5 -0.24 55.12 -35.07
N THR A 6 0.91 55.67 -34.65
CA THR A 6 1.64 55.16 -33.49
C THR A 6 0.95 55.53 -32.14
N ILE A 7 0.27 56.66 -32.12
CA ILE A 7 -0.46 57.10 -30.89
C ILE A 7 -1.77 56.35 -30.70
N LEU A 8 -2.37 55.84 -31.78
CA LEU A 8 -3.61 55.04 -31.71
C LEU A 8 -3.34 53.63 -31.20
N ILE A 9 -2.20 53.05 -31.53
CA ILE A 9 -1.80 51.68 -31.08
C ILE A 9 -1.47 51.72 -29.56
N ILE A 10 -0.89 52.81 -29.06
CA ILE A 10 -0.55 52.95 -27.64
C ILE A 10 -1.80 53.15 -26.77
N LYS A 11 -2.85 53.79 -27.31
CA LYS A 11 -4.12 53.96 -26.57
C LYS A 11 -4.97 52.70 -26.44
N TYR A 12 -4.85 51.76 -27.34
CA TYR A 12 -5.53 50.45 -27.26
C TYR A 12 -4.75 49.40 -26.45
N ALA A 13 -3.44 49.52 -26.31
CA ALA A 13 -2.62 48.65 -25.49
C ALA A 13 -2.78 48.93 -23.96
N THR A 14 -3.09 50.18 -23.57
CA THR A 14 -3.31 50.57 -22.19
C THR A 14 -4.75 50.31 -21.70
N ALA A 15 -5.71 50.18 -22.62
CA ALA A 15 -7.10 49.82 -22.25
C ALA A 15 -7.32 48.32 -22.05
N PHE A 16 -6.42 47.47 -22.55
CA PHE A 16 -6.50 45.99 -22.38
C PHE A 16 -5.77 45.48 -21.15
N SER A 17 -4.93 46.30 -20.52
CA SER A 17 -4.18 45.96 -19.31
C SER A 17 -4.92 46.25 -17.98
N LEU A 18 -6.12 46.82 -18.01
CA LEU A 18 -6.88 47.18 -16.84
C LEU A 18 -8.17 46.34 -16.61
N LEU A 19 -8.34 45.24 -17.36
CA LEU A 19 -9.51 44.37 -17.23
C LEU A 19 -9.15 42.89 -16.92
N VAL A 20 -7.92 42.62 -16.50
CA VAL A 20 -7.46 41.26 -16.10
C VAL A 20 -7.03 41.26 -14.60
N GLY A 21 -7.65 42.07 -13.81
CA GLY A 21 -7.28 42.21 -12.42
C GLY A 21 -8.44 42.07 -11.46
N ILE A 22 -9.38 41.18 -11.59
CA ILE A 22 -10.25 40.65 -10.52
C ILE A 22 -10.91 39.37 -11.00
N VAL A 23 -10.23 38.24 -10.98
CA VAL A 23 -10.75 36.91 -10.59
C VAL A 23 -9.54 36.09 -10.16
N SER A 24 -9.03 36.36 -8.99
CA SER A 24 -8.25 35.41 -8.23
C SER A 24 -9.21 34.73 -7.27
N CYS A 25 -10.09 33.90 -7.82
CA CYS A 25 -10.67 32.81 -7.05
C CYS A 25 -9.62 31.71 -7.04
N GLY A 26 -9.06 31.45 -5.85
CA GLY A 26 -8.10 30.38 -5.64
C GLY A 26 -8.63 29.05 -6.14
N ASN A 27 -8.11 28.58 -7.27
CA ASN A 27 -8.10 27.17 -7.56
C ASN A 27 -7.18 26.53 -6.51
N LYS A 28 -7.77 26.01 -5.43
CA LYS A 28 -7.15 24.92 -4.71
C LYS A 28 -7.00 23.82 -5.75
N SER A 29 -5.79 23.57 -6.21
CA SER A 29 -5.47 22.33 -6.89
C SER A 29 -5.96 21.20 -6.00
N ASN A 30 -6.96 20.47 -6.45
CA ASN A 30 -7.35 19.21 -5.82
C ASN A 30 -6.14 18.30 -5.98
N GLU A 31 -5.23 18.33 -5.00
CA GLU A 31 -4.19 17.32 -4.89
C GLU A 31 -4.92 16.01 -4.63
N THR A 32 -4.91 15.13 -5.62
CA THR A 32 -5.43 13.77 -5.47
C THR A 32 -4.63 13.10 -4.37
N GLU A 33 -5.25 12.79 -3.25
CA GLU A 33 -4.64 11.98 -2.20
C GLU A 33 -4.43 10.56 -2.75
N TYR A 34 -3.29 9.97 -2.40
CA TYR A 34 -2.94 8.62 -2.81
C TYR A 34 -2.77 7.73 -1.59
N THR A 35 -3.19 6.47 -1.69
CA THR A 35 -2.81 5.45 -0.69
C THR A 35 -1.29 5.30 -0.65
N PRO A 36 -0.71 4.69 0.40
CA PRO A 36 0.72 4.40 0.47
C PRO A 36 1.29 3.68 -0.76
N TRP A 37 0.45 2.96 -1.49
CA TRP A 37 0.77 2.20 -2.71
C TRP A 37 0.65 3.01 -4.00
N GLY A 38 0.36 4.31 -3.92
CA GLY A 38 0.20 5.16 -5.09
C GLY A 38 -1.12 4.95 -5.83
N THR A 39 -2.09 4.28 -5.22
CA THR A 39 -3.46 4.22 -5.74
C THR A 39 -4.12 5.57 -5.45
N PRO A 40 -4.70 6.27 -6.46
CA PRO A 40 -5.50 7.45 -6.18
C PRO A 40 -6.59 7.06 -5.19
N VAL A 41 -6.71 7.77 -4.09
CA VAL A 41 -7.95 7.77 -3.32
C VAL A 41 -8.94 8.43 -4.25
N GLU A 42 -9.79 7.64 -4.91
CA GLU A 42 -10.88 8.19 -5.69
C GLU A 42 -11.77 8.93 -4.67
N ASN A 43 -11.51 10.23 -4.52
CA ASN A 43 -12.57 11.12 -4.14
C ASN A 43 -13.58 10.97 -5.27
N VAL A 44 -14.62 10.22 -5.03
CA VAL A 44 -15.82 10.23 -5.86
C VAL A 44 -16.42 11.64 -5.68
N ALA A 45 -15.75 12.63 -6.27
CA ALA A 45 -16.31 13.94 -6.51
C ALA A 45 -17.17 13.80 -7.77
N GLY A 46 -18.28 13.13 -7.58
CA GLY A 46 -19.32 13.01 -8.55
C GLY A 46 -20.63 12.99 -7.79
N GLU A 47 -21.29 14.15 -7.82
CA GLU A 47 -22.57 14.46 -7.21
C GLU A 47 -22.50 14.78 -5.71
N ASP A 48 -23.01 15.96 -5.37
CA ASP A 48 -23.26 16.48 -4.04
C ASP A 48 -23.68 15.38 -3.06
N THR A 49 -22.72 14.74 -2.40
CA THR A 49 -23.01 14.09 -1.14
C THR A 49 -23.28 15.24 -0.20
N ALA A 50 -24.54 15.58 -0.05
CA ALA A 50 -25.02 16.41 1.02
C ALA A 50 -24.27 15.98 2.28
N THR A 51 -23.43 16.85 2.83
CA THR A 51 -22.84 16.66 4.15
C THR A 51 -24.02 16.62 5.10
N HIS A 52 -24.55 15.41 5.34
CA HIS A 52 -25.52 15.21 6.39
C HIS A 52 -24.83 15.53 7.71
N THR A 53 -25.07 16.73 8.20
CA THR A 53 -24.71 17.18 9.54
C THR A 53 -25.71 16.61 10.54
N GLY A 54 -25.79 15.28 10.64
CA GLY A 54 -26.71 14.61 11.54
C GLY A 54 -26.37 13.13 11.69
N MET A 55 -26.65 12.56 12.86
CA MET A 55 -26.47 11.12 13.11
C MET A 55 -27.46 10.34 12.26
N LEU A 56 -26.95 9.37 11.48
CA LEU A 56 -27.74 8.50 10.64
C LEU A 56 -28.33 7.36 11.47
N THR A 57 -29.60 7.05 11.23
CA THR A 57 -30.24 5.82 11.74
C THR A 57 -29.70 4.59 11.01
N LEU A 58 -29.96 3.39 11.55
CA LEU A 58 -29.57 2.14 10.88
C LEU A 58 -30.17 2.03 9.47
N GLU A 59 -31.43 2.44 9.30
CA GLU A 59 -32.15 2.44 8.03
C GLU A 59 -31.50 3.37 7.00
N GLU A 60 -31.06 4.55 7.44
CA GLU A 60 -30.35 5.52 6.58
C GLU A 60 -28.97 5.03 6.18
N ILE A 61 -28.21 4.41 7.12
CA ILE A 61 -26.92 3.77 6.83
C ILE A 61 -27.10 2.68 5.75
N VAL A 62 -28.12 1.83 5.90
CA VAL A 62 -28.41 0.77 4.92
C VAL A 62 -28.85 1.38 3.58
N ALA A 63 -29.67 2.42 3.59
CA ALA A 63 -30.11 3.11 2.37
C ALA A 63 -28.96 3.79 1.61
N GLN A 64 -27.97 4.35 2.32
CA GLN A 64 -26.76 4.92 1.73
C GLN A 64 -25.76 3.86 1.26
N GLY A 65 -25.86 2.63 1.76
CA GLY A 65 -24.98 1.52 1.40
C GLY A 65 -23.57 1.62 2.01
N GLU A 66 -23.37 2.52 2.99
CA GLU A 66 -22.07 2.79 3.59
C GLU A 66 -22.15 2.94 5.11
N LEU A 67 -21.21 2.31 5.82
CA LEU A 67 -21.01 2.41 7.26
C LEU A 67 -19.67 3.11 7.53
N ILE A 68 -19.70 4.24 8.23
CA ILE A 68 -18.49 5.04 8.50
C ILE A 68 -17.84 4.60 9.81
N MET A 69 -16.67 3.99 9.69
CA MET A 69 -15.86 3.53 10.81
C MET A 69 -14.83 4.58 11.21
N LEU A 70 -14.98 5.16 12.39
CA LEU A 70 -13.97 6.01 13.01
C LEU A 70 -12.96 5.13 13.77
N THR A 71 -11.68 5.29 13.48
CA THR A 71 -10.63 4.51 14.13
C THR A 71 -9.28 5.23 14.11
N MET A 72 -8.26 4.61 14.69
CA MET A 72 -6.87 5.07 14.63
C MET A 72 -6.04 4.05 13.87
N SER A 73 -4.94 4.51 13.24
CA SER A 73 -4.00 3.59 12.58
C SER A 73 -3.34 2.66 13.61
N GLY A 74 -3.23 1.38 13.26
CA GLY A 74 -2.56 0.39 14.10
C GLY A 74 -2.84 -1.06 13.67
N PRO A 75 -2.01 -2.02 14.12
CA PRO A 75 -2.08 -3.42 13.67
C PRO A 75 -3.38 -4.13 14.06
N GLU A 76 -3.99 -3.75 15.18
CA GLU A 76 -5.26 -4.32 15.66
C GLU A 76 -6.48 -3.51 15.20
N THR A 77 -6.29 -2.24 14.80
CA THR A 77 -7.36 -1.32 14.45
C THR A 77 -7.57 -1.24 12.94
N TYR A 78 -6.71 -0.49 12.26
CA TYR A 78 -6.72 -0.35 10.81
C TYR A 78 -5.33 -0.01 10.29
N TYR A 79 -4.94 -0.61 9.18
CA TYR A 79 -3.81 -0.20 8.36
C TYR A 79 -4.05 -0.63 6.91
N ASP A 80 -3.44 0.09 5.97
CA ASP A 80 -3.44 -0.32 4.56
C ASP A 80 -2.39 -1.41 4.33
N TYR A 81 -2.78 -2.47 3.63
CA TYR A 81 -1.89 -3.54 3.21
C TYR A 81 -2.08 -3.81 1.72
N HIS A 82 -1.14 -3.35 0.90
CA HIS A 82 -1.22 -3.47 -0.56
C HIS A 82 -2.52 -2.91 -1.16
N GLY A 83 -3.01 -1.78 -0.63
CA GLY A 83 -4.26 -1.16 -1.08
C GLY A 83 -5.54 -1.79 -0.50
N HIS A 84 -5.42 -2.65 0.50
CA HIS A 84 -6.55 -3.25 1.21
C HIS A 84 -6.52 -2.93 2.70
N GLY A 85 -7.67 -2.63 3.26
CA GLY A 85 -7.81 -2.44 4.69
C GLY A 85 -7.52 -3.73 5.46
N MET A 86 -6.75 -3.61 6.51
CA MET A 86 -6.39 -4.70 7.42
C MET A 86 -6.48 -4.24 8.87
N GLY A 87 -6.44 -5.17 9.79
CA GLY A 87 -6.57 -4.97 11.23
C GLY A 87 -7.81 -5.68 11.78
N LEU A 88 -7.71 -6.20 13.01
CA LEU A 88 -8.79 -6.99 13.61
C LEU A 88 -10.10 -6.22 13.66
N GLN A 89 -10.05 -4.94 14.10
CA GLN A 89 -11.27 -4.13 14.25
C GLN A 89 -11.89 -3.81 12.88
N PHE A 90 -11.06 -3.53 11.87
CA PHE A 90 -11.53 -3.28 10.51
C PHE A 90 -12.21 -4.53 9.93
N LEU A 91 -11.55 -5.69 9.97
CA LEU A 91 -12.10 -6.94 9.43
C LEU A 91 -13.39 -7.38 10.15
N LEU A 92 -13.49 -7.12 11.46
CA LEU A 92 -14.74 -7.33 12.19
C LEU A 92 -15.84 -6.35 11.73
N CYS A 93 -15.48 -5.08 11.53
CA CYS A 93 -16.42 -4.06 11.04
C CYS A 93 -16.90 -4.38 9.63
N GLU A 94 -16.01 -4.83 8.75
CA GLU A 94 -16.32 -5.30 7.41
C GLU A 94 -17.30 -6.48 7.45
N LYS A 95 -17.03 -7.50 8.29
CA LYS A 95 -17.94 -8.65 8.51
C LYS A 95 -19.33 -8.22 9.04
N PHE A 96 -19.40 -7.18 9.89
CA PHE A 96 -20.67 -6.63 10.33
C PHE A 96 -21.39 -5.90 9.20
N ALA A 97 -20.69 -5.02 8.48
CA ALA A 97 -21.23 -4.25 7.37
C ALA A 97 -21.80 -5.17 6.27
N GLU A 98 -21.07 -6.24 5.91
CA GLU A 98 -21.57 -7.28 5.00
C GLU A 98 -22.90 -7.90 5.49
N SER A 99 -23.04 -8.14 6.81
CA SER A 99 -24.26 -8.73 7.38
C SER A 99 -25.50 -7.84 7.28
N ILE A 100 -25.31 -6.54 7.04
CA ILE A 100 -26.38 -5.55 6.82
C ILE A 100 -26.41 -5.02 5.39
N GLY A 101 -25.54 -5.54 4.49
CA GLY A 101 -25.54 -5.25 3.07
C GLY A 101 -24.89 -3.92 2.68
N VAL A 102 -23.97 -3.39 3.49
CA VAL A 102 -23.29 -2.12 3.24
C VAL A 102 -21.76 -2.30 3.17
N LYS A 103 -21.04 -1.28 2.67
CA LYS A 103 -19.58 -1.23 2.67
C LYS A 103 -19.06 -0.42 3.86
N VAL A 104 -17.81 -0.65 4.25
CA VAL A 104 -17.13 0.15 5.29
C VAL A 104 -16.34 1.26 4.63
N ARG A 105 -16.55 2.50 5.08
CA ARG A 105 -15.66 3.63 4.85
C ARG A 105 -14.89 3.92 6.14
N VAL A 106 -13.56 3.95 6.03
CA VAL A 106 -12.69 4.20 7.19
C VAL A 106 -12.29 5.66 7.25
N GLU A 107 -12.48 6.26 8.41
CA GLU A 107 -12.04 7.61 8.73
C GLU A 107 -11.02 7.55 9.86
N LEU A 108 -9.77 7.87 9.55
CA LEU A 108 -8.68 7.84 10.52
C LEU A 108 -8.67 9.09 11.38
N CYS A 109 -8.52 8.90 12.67
CA CYS A 109 -8.35 9.94 13.66
C CYS A 109 -6.95 9.86 14.30
N THR A 110 -6.44 11.00 14.74
CA THR A 110 -5.11 11.11 15.34
C THR A 110 -5.09 10.78 16.83
N ASP A 111 -6.24 10.95 17.50
CA ASP A 111 -6.38 10.72 18.93
C ASP A 111 -7.83 10.39 19.35
N THR A 112 -8.00 9.98 20.59
CA THR A 112 -9.32 9.58 21.15
C THR A 112 -10.29 10.75 21.29
N LEU A 113 -9.80 11.99 21.43
CA LEU A 113 -10.65 13.16 21.52
C LEU A 113 -11.30 13.46 20.17
N GLN A 114 -10.54 13.32 19.09
CA GLN A 114 -11.05 13.46 17.72
C GLN A 114 -12.09 12.39 17.41
N LEU A 115 -11.86 11.12 17.80
CA LEU A 115 -12.84 10.04 17.65
C LEU A 115 -14.18 10.41 18.28
N LYS A 116 -14.17 10.87 19.55
CA LYS A 116 -15.38 11.25 20.29
C LYS A 116 -16.10 12.42 19.64
N ARG A 117 -15.36 13.50 19.34
CA ARG A 117 -15.92 14.72 18.72
C ARG A 117 -16.57 14.42 17.37
N ARG A 118 -15.94 13.58 16.56
CA ARG A 118 -16.49 13.22 15.25
C ARG A 118 -17.73 12.35 15.37
N LEU A 119 -17.76 11.39 16.32
CA LEU A 119 -18.97 10.61 16.60
C LEU A 119 -20.12 11.51 17.07
N GLU A 120 -19.88 12.43 18.01
CA GLU A 120 -20.87 13.37 18.53
C GLU A 120 -21.44 14.32 17.46
N LYS A 121 -20.65 14.63 16.43
CA LYS A 121 -21.07 15.45 15.29
C LYS A 121 -21.78 14.66 14.18
N GLY A 122 -21.90 13.34 14.30
CA GLY A 122 -22.44 12.49 13.23
C GLY A 122 -21.51 12.38 12.01
N GLU A 123 -20.20 12.61 12.17
CA GLU A 123 -19.20 12.43 11.11
C GLU A 123 -18.74 10.98 11.00
N GLY A 124 -19.39 10.05 11.68
CA GLY A 124 -19.17 8.62 11.63
C GLY A 124 -20.18 7.88 12.48
N ASP A 125 -20.34 6.59 12.19
CA ASP A 125 -21.40 5.75 12.77
C ASP A 125 -20.90 4.90 13.94
N ILE A 126 -19.64 4.43 13.85
CA ILE A 126 -19.01 3.54 14.84
C ILE A 126 -17.60 4.02 15.15
N ILE A 127 -17.26 4.11 16.44
CA ILE A 127 -15.85 4.12 16.86
C ILE A 127 -15.42 2.66 17.05
N ALA A 128 -14.59 2.16 16.16
CA ALA A 128 -13.96 0.84 16.28
C ALA A 128 -12.56 0.96 16.91
N TYR A 129 -12.56 1.49 18.13
CA TYR A 129 -11.40 1.67 18.98
C TYR A 129 -11.84 1.62 20.45
N ASN A 130 -10.96 1.13 21.33
CA ASN A 130 -11.30 1.09 22.75
C ASN A 130 -11.12 2.48 23.38
N VAL A 131 -12.22 3.22 23.50
CA VAL A 131 -12.26 4.51 24.24
C VAL A 131 -12.71 4.23 25.67
N THR A 132 -12.01 4.81 26.65
CA THR A 132 -12.26 4.58 28.08
C THR A 132 -13.47 5.33 28.63
N ASP A 133 -13.77 6.50 28.07
CA ASP A 133 -14.86 7.34 28.56
C ASP A 133 -16.13 7.17 27.73
N SER A 134 -17.27 7.35 28.36
CA SER A 134 -18.59 7.15 27.76
C SER A 134 -19.01 8.34 26.87
N CYS A 135 -18.59 8.32 25.60
CA CYS A 135 -19.11 9.25 24.57
C CYS A 135 -20.33 8.69 23.80
N GLY A 136 -20.78 7.45 24.13
CA GLY A 136 -21.87 6.78 23.45
C GLY A 136 -22.24 5.46 24.08
N VAL A 137 -22.92 4.58 23.34
CA VAL A 137 -23.34 3.25 23.75
C VAL A 137 -22.28 2.23 23.35
N LYS A 138 -21.76 1.48 24.32
CA LYS A 138 -20.84 0.37 24.06
C LYS A 138 -21.58 -0.85 23.50
N CYS A 139 -21.01 -1.45 22.47
CA CYS A 139 -21.59 -2.63 21.82
C CYS A 139 -20.53 -3.53 21.18
N GLY A 140 -20.89 -4.78 20.88
CA GLY A 140 -20.05 -5.73 20.18
C GLY A 140 -18.66 -5.94 20.78
N PRO A 141 -17.60 -5.86 19.99
CA PRO A 141 -16.23 -6.11 20.44
C PRO A 141 -15.57 -4.89 21.13
N GLY A 142 -16.37 -4.06 21.82
CA GLY A 142 -15.90 -2.85 22.49
C GLY A 142 -16.07 -1.58 21.63
N TRP A 143 -16.87 -1.63 20.57
CA TRP A 143 -17.20 -0.48 19.75
C TRP A 143 -18.09 0.51 20.50
N THR A 144 -18.11 1.75 20.04
CA THR A 144 -18.98 2.79 20.56
C THR A 144 -19.78 3.39 19.42
N VAL A 145 -21.09 3.47 19.58
CA VAL A 145 -22.01 4.19 18.67
C VAL A 145 -22.61 5.39 19.39
N ALA A 146 -23.13 6.36 18.65
CA ALA A 146 -23.79 7.51 19.24
C ALA A 146 -24.96 7.10 20.15
N LYS A 147 -25.25 7.87 21.21
CA LYS A 147 -26.29 7.57 22.20
C LYS A 147 -27.67 7.47 21.56
N GLU A 148 -27.89 8.29 20.57
CA GLU A 148 -29.14 8.42 19.83
C GLU A 148 -29.39 7.25 18.86
N ASN A 149 -28.30 6.55 18.43
CA ASN A 149 -28.39 5.43 17.49
C ASN A 149 -28.51 4.08 18.20
N THR A 150 -29.59 3.92 18.98
CA THR A 150 -29.86 2.69 19.72
C THR A 150 -30.14 1.49 18.81
N THR A 151 -30.75 1.70 17.65
CA THR A 151 -31.05 0.64 16.67
C THR A 151 -29.79 0.00 16.12
N LEU A 152 -28.76 0.79 15.80
CA LEU A 152 -27.46 0.29 15.38
C LEU A 152 -26.76 -0.46 16.51
N ALA A 153 -26.80 0.09 17.75
CA ALA A 153 -26.20 -0.56 18.92
C ALA A 153 -26.81 -1.95 19.19
N GLU A 154 -28.14 -2.07 19.12
CA GLU A 154 -28.84 -3.33 19.30
C GLU A 154 -28.54 -4.32 18.18
N LYS A 155 -28.48 -3.84 16.92
CA LYS A 155 -28.12 -4.68 15.78
C LYS A 155 -26.73 -5.26 15.92
N ILE A 156 -25.74 -4.45 16.35
CA ILE A 156 -24.37 -4.91 16.62
C ILE A 156 -24.35 -5.91 17.77
N LYS A 157 -25.04 -5.64 18.90
CA LYS A 157 -25.12 -6.56 20.05
C LYS A 157 -25.72 -7.90 19.67
N LYS A 158 -26.78 -7.92 18.86
CA LYS A 158 -27.43 -9.14 18.37
C LYS A 158 -26.55 -9.93 17.40
N TRP A 159 -25.81 -9.24 16.56
CA TRP A 159 -24.91 -9.86 15.58
C TRP A 159 -23.64 -10.41 16.21
N TYR A 160 -23.03 -9.69 17.17
CA TYR A 160 -21.72 -10.01 17.69
C TYR A 160 -21.71 -11.32 18.50
N LYS A 161 -20.69 -12.14 18.23
CA LYS A 161 -20.35 -13.34 19.00
C LYS A 161 -18.87 -13.29 19.36
N PRO A 162 -18.47 -13.61 20.62
CA PRO A 162 -17.06 -13.59 21.02
C PRO A 162 -16.14 -14.43 20.13
N ALA A 163 -16.64 -15.54 19.58
CA ALA A 163 -15.90 -16.41 18.66
C ALA A 163 -15.44 -15.67 17.37
N PHE A 164 -16.10 -14.58 16.98
CA PHE A 164 -15.73 -13.81 15.80
C PHE A 164 -14.33 -13.19 15.90
N ILE A 165 -13.86 -12.90 17.11
CA ILE A 165 -12.48 -12.40 17.32
C ILE A 165 -11.46 -13.45 16.87
N ASP A 166 -11.59 -14.69 17.34
CA ASP A 166 -10.64 -15.76 17.01
C ASP A 166 -10.74 -16.18 15.53
N GLU A 167 -11.96 -16.22 14.98
CA GLU A 167 -12.19 -16.48 13.57
C GLU A 167 -11.50 -15.41 12.69
N THR A 168 -11.67 -14.13 13.05
CA THR A 168 -11.09 -13.02 12.30
C THR A 168 -9.58 -12.99 12.43
N LYS A 169 -9.02 -13.28 13.62
CA LYS A 169 -7.56 -13.42 13.78
C LYS A 169 -6.99 -14.54 12.93
N LYS A 170 -7.65 -15.70 12.88
CA LYS A 170 -7.24 -16.82 12.02
C LYS A 170 -7.35 -16.45 10.53
N TYR A 171 -8.40 -15.74 10.15
CA TYR A 171 -8.59 -15.25 8.80
C TYR A 171 -7.48 -14.27 8.41
N GLN A 172 -7.21 -13.26 9.25
CA GLN A 172 -6.13 -12.30 9.05
C GLN A 172 -4.75 -12.99 8.93
N ALA A 173 -4.44 -13.94 9.84
CA ALA A 173 -3.19 -14.69 9.78
C ALA A 173 -3.03 -15.43 8.45
N ARG A 174 -4.09 -16.08 7.97
CA ARG A 174 -4.10 -16.78 6.68
C ARG A 174 -3.89 -15.84 5.48
N LEU A 175 -4.51 -14.65 5.49
CA LEU A 175 -4.31 -13.64 4.45
C LEU A 175 -2.85 -13.18 4.38
N LEU A 176 -2.20 -13.09 5.54
CA LEU A 176 -0.81 -12.64 5.66
C LEU A 176 0.22 -13.77 5.50
N GLU A 177 -0.24 -15.02 5.39
CA GLU A 177 0.63 -16.17 5.18
C GLU A 177 1.30 -16.10 3.81
N ASN A 178 2.62 -16.38 3.74
CA ASN A 178 3.41 -16.35 2.50
C ASN A 178 3.34 -15.00 1.74
N GLY A 179 3.14 -13.87 2.45
CA GLY A 179 2.89 -12.58 1.79
C GLY A 179 1.57 -12.54 0.99
N GLY A 180 0.66 -13.49 1.25
CA GLY A 180 -0.64 -13.58 0.59
C GLY A 180 -0.60 -13.99 -0.88
N VAL A 181 0.55 -14.41 -1.43
CA VAL A 181 0.69 -14.75 -2.85
C VAL A 181 0.44 -16.24 -3.10
N ILE A 182 -0.50 -16.54 -3.97
CA ILE A 182 -0.79 -17.89 -4.45
C ILE A 182 0.05 -18.17 -5.70
N ARG A 183 0.88 -19.20 -5.64
CA ARG A 183 1.79 -19.65 -6.71
C ARG A 183 1.39 -21.03 -7.21
N HIS A 184 1.50 -21.24 -8.51
CA HIS A 184 1.16 -22.50 -9.16
C HIS A 184 2.39 -23.28 -9.62
N VAL A 185 3.52 -22.60 -9.76
CA VAL A 185 4.78 -23.17 -10.23
C VAL A 185 5.92 -22.66 -9.38
N TYR A 186 6.80 -23.58 -8.96
CA TYR A 186 8.08 -23.24 -8.37
C TYR A 186 9.17 -23.55 -9.38
N ALA A 187 9.81 -22.52 -9.92
CA ALA A 187 10.88 -22.65 -10.90
C ALA A 187 12.17 -22.02 -10.35
N PRO A 188 12.90 -22.71 -9.44
CA PRO A 188 14.22 -22.26 -9.02
C PRO A 188 15.16 -22.20 -10.23
N VAL A 189 16.36 -21.64 -10.05
CA VAL A 189 17.36 -21.51 -11.11
C VAL A 189 17.40 -22.73 -12.02
N LEU A 190 17.10 -22.53 -13.32
CA LEU A 190 16.98 -23.62 -14.29
C LEU A 190 18.33 -24.30 -14.58
N ASN A 191 19.42 -23.53 -14.70
CA ASN A 191 20.74 -24.09 -14.95
C ASN A 191 21.85 -23.12 -14.48
N ARG A 192 22.48 -23.45 -13.36
CA ARG A 192 23.56 -22.61 -12.78
C ARG A 192 24.82 -22.62 -13.66
N GLU A 193 25.18 -23.74 -14.24
CA GLU A 193 26.40 -23.86 -15.06
C GLU A 193 26.31 -23.01 -16.32
N LYS A 194 25.13 -22.97 -16.95
CA LYS A 194 24.87 -22.14 -18.13
C LYS A 194 24.45 -20.72 -17.84
N GLY A 195 24.39 -20.33 -16.56
CA GLY A 195 23.96 -18.98 -16.14
C GLY A 195 22.51 -18.67 -16.49
N VAL A 196 21.64 -19.69 -16.60
CA VAL A 196 20.20 -19.55 -16.89
C VAL A 196 19.46 -19.51 -15.56
N ILE A 197 18.87 -18.35 -15.22
CA ILE A 197 18.12 -18.14 -13.99
C ILE A 197 16.70 -18.67 -14.14
N SER A 198 16.00 -18.27 -15.21
CA SER A 198 14.62 -18.63 -15.47
C SER A 198 14.35 -18.73 -16.97
N ARG A 199 13.16 -19.28 -17.33
CA ARG A 199 12.68 -19.21 -18.72
C ARG A 199 12.42 -17.79 -19.21
N TRP A 200 12.37 -16.82 -18.29
CA TRP A 200 12.03 -15.42 -18.56
C TRP A 200 13.24 -14.50 -18.68
N ASP A 201 14.45 -15.03 -18.62
CA ASP A 201 15.69 -14.24 -18.70
C ASP A 201 15.74 -13.31 -19.92
N GLY A 202 15.19 -13.77 -21.05
CA GLY A 202 15.07 -12.97 -22.27
C GLY A 202 14.25 -11.69 -22.07
N LEU A 203 13.14 -11.79 -21.32
CA LEU A 203 12.30 -10.62 -20.99
C LEU A 203 13.02 -9.67 -20.05
N PHE A 204 13.70 -10.19 -19.02
CA PHE A 204 14.44 -9.35 -18.08
C PHE A 204 15.59 -8.62 -18.80
N ARG A 205 16.33 -9.28 -19.67
CA ARG A 205 17.38 -8.66 -20.50
C ARG A 205 16.81 -7.57 -21.43
N LYS A 206 15.61 -7.78 -21.98
CA LYS A 206 14.92 -6.82 -22.85
C LYS A 206 14.49 -5.57 -22.11
N TYR A 207 13.90 -5.71 -20.91
CA TYR A 207 13.23 -4.61 -20.23
C TYR A 207 14.03 -3.94 -19.13
N ALA A 208 14.98 -4.61 -18.46
CA ALA A 208 15.80 -4.02 -17.41
C ALA A 208 16.59 -2.75 -17.86
N PRO A 209 17.12 -2.67 -19.09
CA PRO A 209 17.79 -1.45 -19.56
C PRO A 209 16.88 -0.21 -19.57
N HIS A 210 15.56 -0.35 -19.77
CA HIS A 210 14.62 0.78 -19.73
C HIS A 210 14.54 1.42 -18.35
N ALA A 211 14.81 0.64 -17.29
CA ALA A 211 14.92 1.13 -15.93
C ALA A 211 16.37 1.39 -15.49
N ARG A 212 17.34 1.25 -16.41
CA ARG A 212 18.79 1.32 -16.13
C ARG A 212 19.21 0.35 -15.01
N LEU A 213 18.59 -0.82 -14.98
CA LEU A 213 18.83 -1.87 -14.00
C LEU A 213 19.62 -3.04 -14.63
N ASP A 214 20.34 -3.75 -13.78
CA ASP A 214 20.86 -5.07 -14.12
C ASP A 214 19.67 -6.05 -14.29
N TRP A 215 19.64 -6.79 -15.39
CA TRP A 215 18.58 -7.77 -15.65
C TRP A 215 18.50 -8.85 -14.56
N LYS A 216 19.64 -9.19 -13.92
CA LYS A 216 19.70 -10.14 -12.80
C LYS A 216 18.99 -9.62 -11.56
N LEU A 217 18.98 -8.30 -11.36
CA LEU A 217 18.19 -7.66 -10.31
C LEU A 217 16.69 -7.82 -10.59
N LEU A 218 16.26 -7.57 -11.83
CA LEU A 218 14.85 -7.74 -12.20
C LEU A 218 14.41 -9.22 -12.07
N ALA A 219 15.31 -10.16 -12.39
CA ALA A 219 15.08 -11.59 -12.15
C ALA A 219 15.00 -11.91 -10.64
N ALA A 220 15.85 -11.32 -9.81
CA ALA A 220 15.82 -11.49 -8.36
C ALA A 220 14.53 -10.93 -7.75
N GLN A 221 14.03 -9.80 -8.25
CA GLN A 221 12.76 -9.22 -7.88
C GLN A 221 11.60 -10.13 -8.29
N CYS A 222 11.57 -10.60 -9.55
CA CYS A 222 10.55 -11.52 -10.03
C CYS A 222 10.46 -12.80 -9.19
N TYR A 223 11.60 -13.35 -8.80
CA TYR A 223 11.59 -14.50 -7.89
C TYR A 223 10.94 -14.17 -6.55
N GLN A 224 11.25 -13.00 -5.98
CA GLN A 224 10.65 -12.55 -4.71
C GLN A 224 9.13 -12.36 -4.84
N GLU A 225 8.66 -11.83 -5.98
CA GLU A 225 7.24 -11.58 -6.25
C GLU A 225 6.46 -12.87 -6.46
N SER A 226 6.92 -13.75 -7.35
CA SER A 226 6.11 -14.88 -7.83
C SER A 226 6.82 -16.22 -7.88
N CYS A 227 8.11 -16.31 -7.57
CA CYS A 227 8.95 -17.48 -7.92
C CYS A 227 8.89 -17.81 -9.42
N PHE A 228 8.83 -16.80 -10.27
CA PHE A 228 8.70 -16.90 -11.72
C PHE A 228 7.38 -17.52 -12.23
N ASP A 229 6.33 -17.51 -11.41
CA ASP A 229 5.00 -17.98 -11.81
C ASP A 229 4.19 -16.85 -12.50
N PRO A 230 3.92 -16.95 -13.81
CA PRO A 230 3.15 -15.94 -14.53
C PRO A 230 1.67 -15.90 -14.14
N LYS A 231 1.17 -16.92 -13.45
CA LYS A 231 -0.22 -17.03 -12.98
C LYS A 231 -0.36 -16.67 -11.50
N ALA A 232 0.74 -16.30 -10.84
CA ALA A 232 0.71 -15.92 -9.44
C ALA A 232 -0.25 -14.75 -9.23
N HIS A 233 -1.01 -14.81 -8.16
CA HIS A 233 -1.87 -13.72 -7.70
C HIS A 233 -1.85 -13.65 -6.18
N SER A 234 -1.99 -12.45 -5.64
CA SER A 234 -2.19 -12.26 -4.20
C SER A 234 -3.67 -12.09 -3.88
N TRP A 235 -4.05 -12.35 -2.63
CA TRP A 235 -5.39 -12.02 -2.17
C TRP A 235 -5.68 -10.51 -2.26
N ALA A 236 -4.64 -9.68 -2.17
CA ALA A 236 -4.70 -8.23 -2.35
C ALA A 236 -4.83 -7.80 -3.83
N GLY A 237 -4.87 -8.76 -4.77
CA GLY A 237 -5.09 -8.50 -6.19
C GLY A 237 -3.84 -8.23 -7.01
N ALA A 238 -2.63 -8.38 -6.47
CA ALA A 238 -1.41 -8.30 -7.28
C ALA A 238 -1.31 -9.49 -8.24
N CYS A 239 -0.87 -9.25 -9.48
CA CYS A 239 -0.99 -10.18 -10.59
C CYS A 239 0.33 -10.43 -11.32
N GLY A 240 0.55 -11.71 -11.67
CA GLY A 240 1.56 -12.15 -12.64
C GLY A 240 2.98 -12.21 -12.09
N LEU A 241 3.94 -12.30 -12.99
CA LEU A 241 5.37 -12.49 -12.68
C LEU A 241 5.91 -11.49 -11.68
N MET A 242 5.53 -10.24 -11.83
CA MET A 242 6.06 -9.10 -11.07
C MET A 242 5.03 -8.52 -10.09
N GLN A 243 3.94 -9.24 -9.84
CA GLN A 243 2.89 -8.87 -8.88
C GLN A 243 2.44 -7.41 -9.03
N ILE A 244 2.01 -7.04 -10.24
CA ILE A 244 1.51 -5.69 -10.52
C ILE A 244 0.07 -5.57 -10.01
N MET A 245 -0.20 -4.52 -9.21
CA MET A 245 -1.55 -4.17 -8.79
C MET A 245 -2.38 -3.64 -9.98
N PRO A 246 -3.69 -3.94 -10.08
CA PRO A 246 -4.55 -3.43 -11.15
C PRO A 246 -4.54 -1.90 -11.29
N SER A 247 -4.53 -1.17 -10.17
CA SER A 247 -4.41 0.28 -10.14
C SER A 247 -3.08 0.77 -10.73
N THR A 248 -1.97 0.11 -10.38
CA THR A 248 -0.64 0.39 -10.94
C THR A 248 -0.59 0.04 -12.43
N ALA A 249 -1.21 -1.07 -12.85
CA ALA A 249 -1.32 -1.44 -14.26
C ALA A 249 -2.00 -0.34 -15.08
N LYS A 250 -3.13 0.19 -14.58
CA LYS A 250 -3.85 1.31 -15.21
C LYS A 250 -2.94 2.55 -15.35
N GLN A 251 -2.23 2.95 -14.30
CA GLN A 251 -1.29 4.09 -14.33
C GLN A 251 -0.15 3.90 -15.34
N LEU A 252 0.31 2.67 -15.50
CA LEU A 252 1.40 2.32 -16.41
C LEU A 252 0.94 2.03 -17.85
N GLY A 253 -0.37 2.15 -18.15
CA GLY A 253 -0.93 1.84 -19.46
C GLY A 253 -0.87 0.34 -19.80
N LEU A 254 -0.91 -0.53 -18.82
CA LEU A 254 -1.04 -1.98 -18.99
C LEU A 254 -2.53 -2.36 -18.96
N PRO A 255 -3.12 -2.83 -20.08
CA PRO A 255 -4.50 -3.31 -20.08
C PRO A 255 -4.69 -4.47 -19.10
N ILE A 256 -5.79 -4.45 -18.35
CA ILE A 256 -6.02 -5.41 -17.27
C ILE A 256 -6.15 -6.85 -17.79
N GLU A 257 -6.66 -7.03 -19.01
CA GLU A 257 -6.79 -8.33 -19.68
C GLU A 257 -5.44 -8.96 -19.97
N ARG A 258 -4.39 -8.15 -20.04
CA ARG A 258 -3.01 -8.55 -20.37
C ARG A 258 -2.09 -8.58 -19.15
N ILE A 259 -2.62 -8.37 -17.95
CA ILE A 259 -1.81 -8.25 -16.73
C ILE A 259 -1.04 -9.54 -16.40
N TYR A 260 -1.55 -10.71 -16.81
CA TYR A 260 -0.90 -12.01 -16.64
C TYR A 260 0.03 -12.38 -17.80
N GLU A 261 0.09 -11.60 -18.88
CA GLU A 261 1.03 -11.84 -19.96
C GLU A 261 2.47 -11.55 -19.50
N PRO A 262 3.38 -12.54 -19.53
CA PRO A 262 4.72 -12.39 -18.96
C PRO A 262 5.49 -11.19 -19.49
N GLU A 263 5.39 -10.93 -20.80
CA GLU A 263 6.08 -9.82 -21.44
C GLU A 263 5.51 -8.46 -21.00
N GLN A 264 4.18 -8.32 -21.00
CA GLN A 264 3.52 -7.06 -20.62
C GLN A 264 3.71 -6.75 -19.14
N ASN A 265 3.59 -7.76 -18.30
CA ASN A 265 3.80 -7.66 -16.87
C ASN A 265 5.24 -7.25 -16.53
N SER A 266 6.25 -7.90 -17.16
CA SER A 266 7.66 -7.54 -16.97
C SER A 266 7.99 -6.14 -17.49
N ALA A 267 7.41 -5.74 -18.63
CA ALA A 267 7.57 -4.40 -19.18
C ALA A 267 6.98 -3.32 -18.25
N ALA A 268 5.80 -3.57 -17.70
CA ALA A 268 5.16 -2.67 -16.75
C ALA A 268 5.98 -2.53 -15.46
N ALA A 269 6.48 -3.63 -14.90
CA ALA A 269 7.33 -3.61 -13.72
C ALA A 269 8.63 -2.80 -13.95
N ALA A 270 9.28 -2.97 -15.11
CA ALA A 270 10.45 -2.18 -15.46
C ALA A 270 10.13 -0.69 -15.57
N ARG A 271 8.98 -0.31 -16.17
CA ARG A 271 8.51 1.09 -16.19
C ARG A 271 8.27 1.62 -14.78
N TYR A 272 7.62 0.85 -13.92
CA TYR A 272 7.35 1.26 -12.54
C TYR A 272 8.64 1.44 -11.74
N MET A 273 9.56 0.49 -11.82
CA MET A 273 10.88 0.65 -11.19
C MET A 273 11.63 1.88 -11.70
N ASN A 274 11.57 2.17 -13.02
CA ASN A 274 12.16 3.39 -13.56
C ASN A 274 11.51 4.66 -12.97
N GLN A 275 10.20 4.68 -12.84
CA GLN A 275 9.47 5.78 -12.20
C GLN A 275 9.93 5.98 -10.77
N LEU A 276 9.93 4.92 -9.95
CA LEU A 276 10.37 4.96 -8.55
C LEU A 276 11.84 5.41 -8.42
N MET A 277 12.74 4.90 -9.27
CA MET A 277 14.14 5.32 -9.30
C MET A 277 14.30 6.81 -9.62
N ARG A 278 13.44 7.38 -10.49
CA ARG A 278 13.43 8.82 -10.83
C ARG A 278 12.93 9.67 -9.65
N GLU A 279 11.96 9.20 -8.90
CA GLU A 279 11.44 9.91 -7.72
C GLU A 279 12.48 10.08 -6.62
N PHE A 280 13.43 9.13 -6.52
CA PHE A 280 14.58 9.22 -5.61
C PHE A 280 15.86 9.72 -6.29
N ALA A 281 15.77 10.40 -7.47
CA ALA A 281 16.95 10.86 -8.21
C ALA A 281 17.85 11.84 -7.42
N TYR A 282 17.30 12.53 -6.44
CA TYR A 282 18.03 13.43 -5.54
C TYR A 282 18.98 12.71 -4.58
N ILE A 283 18.83 11.40 -4.37
CA ILE A 283 19.73 10.59 -3.54
C ILE A 283 21.00 10.30 -4.36
N PRO A 284 22.21 10.68 -3.89
CA PRO A 284 23.44 10.54 -4.68
C PRO A 284 23.81 9.08 -4.97
N SER A 285 23.65 8.20 -4.00
CA SER A 285 24.01 6.78 -4.11
C SER A 285 22.99 6.02 -4.98
N GLN A 286 23.45 5.46 -6.08
CA GLN A 286 22.60 4.62 -6.95
C GLN A 286 22.09 3.38 -6.22
N TYR A 287 22.88 2.82 -5.31
CA TYR A 287 22.49 1.67 -4.50
C TYR A 287 21.36 2.04 -3.53
N ASP A 288 21.50 3.17 -2.81
CA ASP A 288 20.44 3.61 -1.91
C ASP A 288 19.15 3.93 -2.67
N ARG A 289 19.24 4.64 -3.81
CA ARG A 289 18.06 4.87 -4.69
C ARG A 289 17.37 3.57 -5.07
N LEU A 290 18.14 2.54 -5.42
CA LEU A 290 17.58 1.23 -5.75
C LEU A 290 16.85 0.61 -4.56
N CYS A 291 17.44 0.64 -3.37
CA CYS A 291 16.80 0.12 -2.15
C CYS A 291 15.51 0.87 -1.82
N PHE A 292 15.49 2.20 -1.95
CA PHE A 292 14.28 3.02 -1.78
C PHE A 292 13.21 2.70 -2.82
N ALA A 293 13.60 2.49 -4.08
CA ALA A 293 12.67 2.09 -5.13
C ALA A 293 12.07 0.70 -4.85
N LEU A 294 12.89 -0.29 -4.46
CA LEU A 294 12.41 -1.61 -4.07
C LEU A 294 11.48 -1.57 -2.85
N ALA A 295 11.85 -0.78 -1.84
CA ALA A 295 11.00 -0.59 -0.66
C ALA A 295 9.65 0.05 -1.02
N SER A 296 9.66 1.02 -1.93
CA SER A 296 8.45 1.68 -2.41
C SER A 296 7.59 0.77 -3.29
N TYR A 297 8.21 -0.12 -4.05
CA TYR A 297 7.51 -1.11 -4.86
C TYR A 297 6.70 -2.07 -4.00
N ASN A 298 7.28 -2.56 -2.91
CA ASN A 298 6.63 -3.50 -1.98
C ASN A 298 5.78 -2.78 -0.92
N GLY A 299 6.33 -1.78 -0.21
CA GLY A 299 5.75 -1.14 0.97
C GLY A 299 5.02 0.18 0.69
N GLY A 300 5.01 0.63 -0.57
CA GLY A 300 4.43 1.93 -0.94
C GLY A 300 5.34 3.11 -0.59
N LYS A 301 5.48 4.01 -1.54
CA LYS A 301 6.34 5.20 -1.43
C LYS A 301 6.01 6.08 -0.23
N LEU A 302 4.76 6.18 0.12
CA LEU A 302 4.32 7.11 1.15
C LEU A 302 4.80 6.68 2.54
N HIS A 303 4.80 5.37 2.85
CA HIS A 303 5.42 4.85 4.06
C HIS A 303 6.96 4.98 4.06
N VAL A 304 7.60 4.84 2.89
CA VAL A 304 9.03 5.11 2.76
C VAL A 304 9.34 6.58 3.08
N ASN A 305 8.51 7.51 2.62
CA ASN A 305 8.63 8.93 2.95
C ASN A 305 8.44 9.18 4.45
N ASP A 306 7.51 8.50 5.11
CA ASP A 306 7.33 8.60 6.57
C ASP A 306 8.58 8.12 7.33
N ALA A 307 9.16 7.00 6.91
CA ALA A 307 10.42 6.50 7.49
C ALA A 307 11.59 7.48 7.29
N MET A 308 11.66 8.12 6.10
CA MET A 308 12.65 9.17 5.82
C MET A 308 12.43 10.42 6.69
N ALA A 309 11.18 10.82 6.91
CA ALA A 309 10.81 11.95 7.76
C ALA A 309 11.21 11.69 9.23
N LEU A 310 10.97 10.49 9.74
CA LEU A 310 11.42 10.06 11.07
C LEU A 310 12.95 10.09 11.19
N ALA A 311 13.68 9.53 10.22
CA ALA A 311 15.14 9.56 10.22
C ALA A 311 15.67 11.01 10.22
N LYS A 312 15.06 11.88 9.41
CA LYS A 312 15.41 13.31 9.37
C LYS A 312 15.11 14.02 10.68
N LYS A 313 13.97 13.75 11.31
CA LYS A 313 13.61 14.28 12.64
C LYS A 313 14.64 13.93 13.70
N ASP A 314 15.16 12.69 13.68
CA ASP A 314 16.18 12.21 14.60
C ASP A 314 17.62 12.66 14.21
N GLY A 315 17.77 13.58 13.25
CA GLY A 315 19.08 14.07 12.78
C GLY A 315 19.90 13.03 12.02
N ARG A 316 19.29 11.91 11.59
CA ARG A 316 19.97 10.85 10.84
C ARG A 316 19.91 11.11 9.33
N ASN A 317 20.84 10.53 8.58
CA ASN A 317 20.87 10.70 7.13
C ASN A 317 19.71 9.93 6.45
N SER A 318 18.67 10.67 6.07
CA SER A 318 17.49 10.12 5.42
C SER A 318 17.71 9.68 3.96
N ASN A 319 18.91 9.85 3.41
CA ASN A 319 19.28 9.42 2.06
C ASN A 319 20.04 8.08 2.02
N GLN A 320 20.19 7.40 3.16
CA GLN A 320 20.89 6.13 3.27
C GLN A 320 19.91 5.02 3.66
N TRP A 321 19.85 3.97 2.84
CA TRP A 321 18.94 2.85 3.07
C TRP A 321 19.19 2.11 4.39
N ASN A 322 20.47 1.89 4.77
CA ASN A 322 20.80 1.24 6.03
C ASN A 322 20.27 1.99 7.27
N ILE A 323 20.04 3.30 7.15
CA ILE A 323 19.43 4.12 8.20
C ILE A 323 17.92 4.08 8.08
N VAL A 324 17.37 4.40 6.90
CA VAL A 324 15.93 4.50 6.72
C VAL A 324 15.25 3.13 6.85
N GLY A 325 15.93 2.04 6.49
CA GLY A 325 15.44 0.68 6.72
C GLY A 325 15.15 0.36 8.19
N GLU A 326 15.94 0.94 9.13
CA GLU A 326 15.63 0.84 10.56
C GLU A 326 14.32 1.55 10.91
N TYR A 327 14.02 2.70 10.29
CA TYR A 327 12.78 3.45 10.51
C TYR A 327 11.58 2.79 9.82
N ILE A 328 11.80 2.10 8.69
CA ILE A 328 10.77 1.22 8.11
C ILE A 328 10.33 0.17 9.13
N LEU A 329 11.26 -0.46 9.84
CA LEU A 329 10.95 -1.41 10.92
C LEU A 329 10.21 -0.76 12.09
N LYS A 330 10.63 0.46 12.48
CA LYS A 330 10.05 1.22 13.58
C LYS A 330 8.62 1.69 13.30
N LEU A 331 8.20 1.81 12.04
CA LEU A 331 6.80 2.12 11.70
C LEU A 331 5.80 1.03 12.15
N ALA A 332 6.27 -0.11 12.65
CA ALA A 332 5.42 -1.10 13.31
C ALA A 332 5.20 -0.80 14.81
N GLU A 333 5.90 0.17 15.40
CA GLU A 333 5.84 0.50 16.82
C GLU A 333 4.97 1.74 17.05
N PRO A 334 4.07 1.75 18.07
CA PRO A 334 3.17 2.87 18.36
C PRO A 334 3.89 4.22 18.47
N LYS A 335 5.04 4.23 19.16
CA LYS A 335 5.86 5.44 19.34
C LYS A 335 6.19 6.15 18.03
N TYR A 336 6.36 5.39 16.93
CA TYR A 336 6.80 5.93 15.65
C TYR A 336 5.64 6.14 14.68
N TYR A 337 4.71 5.19 14.55
CA TYR A 337 3.62 5.38 13.59
C TYR A 337 2.57 6.42 14.03
N THR A 338 2.55 6.81 15.32
CA THR A 338 1.72 7.92 15.82
C THR A 338 2.49 9.25 15.89
N ASP A 339 3.75 9.29 15.47
CA ASP A 339 4.54 10.51 15.48
C ASP A 339 3.96 11.56 14.52
N PRO A 340 3.89 12.86 14.90
CA PRO A 340 3.30 13.90 14.05
C PRO A 340 3.92 14.05 12.65
N VAL A 341 5.16 13.60 12.43
CA VAL A 341 5.78 13.65 11.09
C VAL A 341 5.34 12.50 10.20
N VAL A 342 4.72 11.46 10.76
CA VAL A 342 4.19 10.30 10.04
C VAL A 342 2.77 10.59 9.57
N LYS A 343 2.53 10.45 8.28
CA LYS A 343 1.23 10.79 7.66
C LYS A 343 0.38 9.56 7.39
N TYR A 344 1.01 8.41 7.14
CA TYR A 344 0.32 7.19 6.70
C TYR A 344 0.24 6.11 7.80
N GLY A 345 0.79 6.40 8.97
CA GLY A 345 0.60 5.61 10.18
C GLY A 345 1.34 4.27 10.19
N TYR A 346 0.68 3.25 10.72
CA TYR A 346 1.25 1.91 10.90
C TYR A 346 1.61 1.23 9.59
N MET A 347 2.78 0.58 9.58
CA MET A 347 3.26 -0.26 8.49
C MET A 347 3.86 -1.58 9.02
N ARG A 348 3.66 -2.69 8.30
CA ARG A 348 4.38 -3.95 8.55
C ARG A 348 5.82 -3.88 8.02
N GLY A 349 6.62 -3.01 8.61
CA GLY A 349 7.94 -2.65 8.10
C GLY A 349 8.90 -3.83 7.89
N SER A 350 8.78 -4.90 8.69
CA SER A 350 9.61 -6.10 8.55
C SER A 350 9.44 -6.79 7.19
N GLU A 351 8.25 -6.76 6.61
CA GLU A 351 7.99 -7.35 5.29
C GLU A 351 8.78 -6.61 4.21
N THR A 352 8.65 -5.28 4.15
CA THR A 352 9.36 -4.45 3.18
C THR A 352 10.87 -4.48 3.38
N PHE A 353 11.33 -4.44 4.63
CA PHE A 353 12.75 -4.53 4.94
C PHE A 353 13.35 -5.87 4.46
N ASN A 354 12.68 -6.97 4.74
CA ASN A 354 13.10 -8.31 4.31
C ASN A 354 13.00 -8.48 2.79
N TYR A 355 11.99 -7.88 2.15
CA TYR A 355 11.84 -7.86 0.70
C TYR A 355 13.09 -7.27 0.03
N VAL A 356 13.50 -6.06 0.43
CA VAL A 356 14.69 -5.41 -0.11
C VAL A 356 15.94 -6.26 0.11
N ASN A 357 16.17 -6.73 1.34
CA ASN A 357 17.36 -7.52 1.68
C ASN A 357 17.41 -8.85 0.91
N SER A 358 16.27 -9.52 0.73
CA SER A 358 16.17 -10.78 -0.01
C SER A 358 16.49 -10.60 -1.49
N ILE A 359 15.99 -9.52 -2.12
CA ILE A 359 16.28 -9.21 -3.52
C ILE A 359 17.77 -8.88 -3.70
N ILE A 360 18.35 -8.03 -2.84
CA ILE A 360 19.77 -7.66 -2.94
C ILE A 360 20.68 -8.88 -2.76
N ARG A 361 20.36 -9.75 -1.80
CA ARG A 361 21.10 -11.01 -1.58
C ARG A 361 21.02 -11.91 -2.81
N ARG A 362 19.81 -12.13 -3.33
CA ARG A 362 19.57 -12.95 -4.52
C ARG A 362 20.22 -12.37 -5.77
N TRP A 363 20.19 -11.05 -5.94
CA TRP A 363 20.88 -10.37 -7.02
C TRP A 363 22.40 -10.67 -6.99
N LYS A 364 23.01 -10.62 -5.79
CA LYS A 364 24.41 -11.02 -5.58
C LYS A 364 24.63 -12.50 -5.93
N ASP A 365 23.74 -13.40 -5.48
CA ASP A 365 23.82 -14.84 -5.74
C ASP A 365 23.68 -15.19 -7.23
N TYR A 366 22.98 -14.37 -7.99
CA TYR A 366 22.89 -14.45 -9.44
C TYR A 366 24.11 -13.86 -10.16
N GLY A 367 25.13 -13.42 -9.42
CA GLY A 367 26.35 -12.80 -9.95
C GLY A 367 26.09 -11.36 -10.45
N GLY A 368 25.16 -10.65 -9.84
CA GLY A 368 24.95 -9.22 -10.07
C GLY A 368 26.02 -8.37 -9.37
N ARG A 369 26.22 -7.15 -9.89
CA ARG A 369 27.23 -6.22 -9.35
C ARG A 369 26.64 -5.41 -8.19
N VAL A 370 26.60 -6.01 -7.01
CA VAL A 370 26.27 -5.28 -5.76
C VAL A 370 27.50 -4.49 -5.33
N PRO A 371 27.40 -3.17 -5.07
CA PRO A 371 28.54 -2.39 -4.60
C PRO A 371 29.14 -2.96 -3.30
N ALA A 372 30.47 -2.95 -3.18
CA ALA A 372 31.15 -3.42 -1.97
C ALA A 372 30.78 -2.61 -0.71
N THR A 373 30.34 -1.36 -0.91
CA THR A 373 29.84 -0.46 0.16
C THR A 373 28.38 -0.74 0.55
N ALA A 374 27.70 -1.65 -0.16
CA ALA A 374 26.34 -2.02 0.15
C ALA A 374 26.24 -2.68 1.52
N ARG A 375 25.61 -2.00 2.46
CA ARG A 375 25.31 -2.56 3.78
C ARG A 375 23.86 -3.06 3.77
N LEU A 376 23.70 -4.37 3.89
CA LEU A 376 22.42 -4.95 4.22
C LEU A 376 22.10 -4.61 5.67
N GLY A 377 20.93 -4.10 5.95
CA GLY A 377 20.49 -3.90 7.32
C GLY A 377 20.40 -5.25 8.04
N ILE A 378 20.79 -5.28 9.32
CA ILE A 378 20.62 -6.46 10.18
C ILE A 378 19.35 -6.23 10.99
N TYR A 379 18.36 -7.09 10.78
CA TYR A 379 17.17 -7.14 11.63
C TYR A 379 17.38 -8.17 12.74
N ASN A 380 17.51 -7.69 13.97
CA ASN A 380 17.67 -8.51 15.18
C ASN A 380 16.36 -8.71 15.96
N GLY A 381 15.22 -8.36 15.38
CA GLY A 381 13.92 -8.56 16.01
C GLY A 381 13.47 -10.03 15.96
N PRO A 382 12.39 -10.40 16.71
CA PRO A 382 11.82 -11.72 16.61
C PRO A 382 11.54 -11.99 15.13
N ALA A 383 12.09 -13.07 14.62
CA ALA A 383 11.87 -13.52 13.28
C ALA A 383 10.35 -13.73 13.10
N THR A 384 9.65 -12.73 12.52
CA THR A 384 8.58 -13.11 11.63
C THR A 384 9.30 -13.98 10.63
N GLN A 385 9.08 -15.30 10.71
CA GLN A 385 9.87 -16.27 9.95
C GLN A 385 10.03 -15.71 8.55
N PRO A 386 11.27 -15.49 8.06
CA PRO A 386 11.41 -15.24 6.65
C PRO A 386 10.69 -16.40 6.00
N VAL A 387 9.95 -16.14 4.94
CA VAL A 387 9.63 -17.20 4.02
C VAL A 387 10.99 -17.64 3.47
N ILE A 388 11.71 -18.40 4.27
CA ILE A 388 12.76 -19.26 3.78
C ILE A 388 11.97 -20.27 2.98
N ILE A 389 11.87 -20.02 1.69
CA ILE A 389 11.64 -21.13 0.78
C ILE A 389 12.90 -21.97 0.97
N ASP A 390 12.81 -22.94 1.90
CA ASP A 390 13.85 -23.93 2.09
C ASP A 390 13.96 -24.62 0.72
N ASP A 391 15.09 -24.40 0.06
CA ASP A 391 15.43 -25.04 -1.21
C ASP A 391 15.52 -26.58 -1.05
N ARG A 392 15.25 -27.07 0.16
CA ARG A 392 15.24 -28.45 0.63
C ARG A 392 13.86 -28.99 0.99
N SER A 393 12.78 -28.48 0.39
CA SER A 393 11.48 -29.14 0.50
C SER A 393 11.63 -30.57 0.00
N PRO A 394 11.24 -31.60 0.78
CA PRO A 394 11.40 -33.00 0.37
C PRO A 394 10.67 -33.20 -0.96
N ARG A 395 11.38 -33.69 -1.96
CA ARG A 395 10.77 -34.09 -3.24
C ARG A 395 9.61 -35.01 -2.92
N PRO A 396 8.39 -34.75 -3.42
CA PRO A 396 7.30 -35.69 -3.23
C PRO A 396 7.74 -37.07 -3.74
N ALA A 397 7.64 -38.05 -2.87
CA ALA A 397 8.02 -39.43 -3.19
C ALA A 397 7.34 -39.83 -4.50
N LYS A 398 8.13 -40.26 -5.48
CA LYS A 398 7.61 -40.81 -6.74
C LYS A 398 6.67 -41.94 -6.41
N LYS A 399 5.36 -41.77 -6.58
CA LYS A 399 4.40 -42.87 -6.58
C LYS A 399 4.80 -43.81 -7.70
N LYS A 400 5.31 -44.99 -7.33
CA LYS A 400 5.53 -46.10 -8.28
C LYS A 400 4.15 -46.49 -8.81
N HIS A 401 3.85 -46.14 -10.03
CA HIS A 401 2.74 -46.75 -10.75
C HIS A 401 3.10 -48.22 -10.97
N LYS A 402 2.48 -49.12 -10.21
CA LYS A 402 2.39 -50.52 -10.57
C LYS A 402 1.34 -50.63 -11.68
N TYR A 403 1.80 -50.75 -12.93
CA TYR A 403 1.00 -51.40 -13.94
C TYR A 403 1.22 -52.90 -13.74
N GLN A 404 0.18 -53.63 -13.36
CA GLN A 404 0.06 -55.06 -13.64
C GLN A 404 -0.80 -55.19 -14.90
N ILE A 405 -0.32 -56.09 -15.75
CA ILE A 405 -0.78 -56.58 -17.03
C ILE A 405 -2.28 -56.91 -17.03
#